data_66300ca439dad0c2be82083cd65adbdb
#
_entry.id   66300ca439dad0c2be82083cd65adbdb
#
_cell.length_a   1.000
_cell.length_b   1.000
_cell.length_c   1.000
_cell.angle_alpha   90.00
_cell.angle_beta   90.00
_cell.angle_gamma   90.00
#
_symmetry.space_group_name_H-M   'P 1'
#
loop_
_entity.id
_entity.type
_entity.pdbx_description
1 polymer ?
#
loop_
_entity_poly.entity_id
_entity_poly.type
_entity_poly.pdbx_seq_one_letter_code
_entity_poly.pdbx_strand_id
1 'polypeptide(L)'
;IAVILSGTGSDGTRGIRSVKEAGGMIMIQDDETARFDGMPRSAISTGMADFILSPDEMPEFLLNYVKHPFVAKPERSPSIITDEDSFDRIFSMIRARTKLDFTYYKPSTVLRRIERRISINQVDGLREYVDFLEKNSGEIIALYRELLIGVTNFFRDKEAFDDLASRWLPPILKNSQNREIRFWVA
;
A
#
# COMPACT_ATOMS: atom_id res chain seq x y z
N ILE A 1 10.95 4.00 4.00
CA ILE A 1 11.57 3.83 2.68
C ILE A 1 12.40 2.55 2.71
N ALA A 2 12.29 1.74 1.67
CA ALA A 2 13.16 0.59 1.44
C ALA A 2 13.95 0.78 0.13
N VAL A 3 15.23 0.42 0.15
CA VAL A 3 16.10 0.43 -1.03
C VAL A 3 16.73 -0.96 -1.15
N ILE A 4 16.53 -1.61 -2.29
CA ILE A 4 17.13 -2.91 -2.61
C ILE A 4 18.22 -2.68 -3.67
N LEU A 5 19.43 -3.06 -3.33
CA LEU A 5 20.60 -2.92 -4.20
C LEU A 5 21.12 -4.29 -4.63
N SER A 6 22.19 -4.28 -5.43
CA SER A 6 22.93 -5.44 -5.90
C SER A 6 23.21 -6.44 -4.77
N GLY A 7 22.86 -7.70 -4.97
CA GLY A 7 23.06 -8.78 -4.01
C GLY A 7 22.58 -10.12 -4.55
N THR A 8 23.05 -11.20 -3.94
CA THR A 8 22.64 -12.57 -4.26
C THR A 8 21.45 -12.99 -3.40
N GLY A 9 20.59 -13.90 -3.94
CA GLY A 9 19.45 -14.43 -3.20
C GLY A 9 18.18 -13.58 -3.32
N SER A 10 17.34 -13.63 -2.28
CA SER A 10 16.00 -12.98 -2.24
C SER A 10 15.78 -12.17 -0.96
N ASP A 11 16.86 -11.80 -0.30
CA ASP A 11 16.79 -11.03 0.93
C ASP A 11 16.13 -9.66 0.67
N GLY A 12 15.34 -9.22 1.66
CA GLY A 12 14.56 -7.98 1.53
C GLY A 12 13.17 -8.14 0.93
N THR A 13 12.86 -9.22 0.20
CA THR A 13 11.54 -9.43 -0.46
C THR A 13 10.37 -9.38 0.54
N ARG A 14 10.53 -9.95 1.74
CA ARG A 14 9.53 -9.85 2.81
C ARG A 14 9.49 -8.44 3.42
N GLY A 15 10.65 -7.82 3.60
CA GLY A 15 10.77 -6.48 4.17
C GLY A 15 10.10 -5.41 3.32
N ILE A 16 10.26 -5.46 1.99
CA ILE A 16 9.58 -4.49 1.10
C ILE A 16 8.06 -4.61 1.17
N ARG A 17 7.51 -5.82 1.38
CA ARG A 17 6.06 -6.00 1.60
C ARG A 17 5.59 -5.22 2.82
N SER A 18 6.24 -5.40 3.96
CA SER A 18 5.91 -4.69 5.19
C SER A 18 6.05 -3.17 5.06
N VAL A 19 7.09 -2.72 4.33
CA VAL A 19 7.27 -1.28 4.03
C VAL A 19 6.13 -0.77 3.15
N LYS A 20 5.72 -1.52 2.13
CA LYS A 20 4.59 -1.16 1.26
C LYS A 20 3.27 -1.09 2.02
N GLU A 21 3.00 -2.08 2.85
CA GLU A 21 1.82 -2.13 3.74
C GLU A 21 1.77 -0.92 4.68
N ALA A 22 2.92 -0.52 5.22
CA ALA A 22 3.05 0.69 6.03
C ALA A 22 2.96 2.01 5.23
N GLY A 23 2.79 1.94 3.91
CA GLY A 23 2.73 3.11 3.01
C GLY A 23 4.09 3.72 2.69
N GLY A 24 5.18 2.97 2.90
CA GLY A 24 6.53 3.42 2.57
C GLY A 24 6.85 3.30 1.09
N MET A 25 7.86 4.04 0.63
CA MET A 25 8.38 4.01 -0.73
C MET A 25 9.39 2.88 -0.90
N ILE A 26 9.39 2.23 -2.07
CA ILE A 26 10.28 1.13 -2.43
C ILE A 26 11.05 1.49 -3.69
N MET A 27 12.37 1.55 -3.57
CA MET A 27 13.30 1.68 -4.68
C MET A 27 14.07 0.39 -4.86
N ILE A 28 14.23 -0.05 -6.10
CA ILE A 28 15.00 -1.24 -6.45
C ILE A 28 16.02 -0.85 -7.49
N GLN A 29 17.24 -1.30 -7.31
CA GLN A 29 18.26 -1.13 -8.34
C GLN A 29 17.85 -1.88 -9.60
N ASP A 30 18.01 -1.22 -10.74
CA ASP A 30 17.90 -1.82 -12.04
C ASP A 30 18.84 -3.04 -12.15
N ASP A 31 18.30 -4.17 -12.55
CA ASP A 31 19.05 -5.43 -12.65
C ASP A 31 20.16 -5.38 -13.71
N GLU A 32 20.02 -4.54 -14.74
CA GLU A 32 21.08 -4.32 -15.74
C GLU A 32 22.31 -3.61 -15.16
N THR A 33 22.11 -2.76 -14.14
CA THR A 33 23.20 -2.04 -13.46
C THR A 33 23.77 -2.80 -12.27
N ALA A 34 23.08 -3.86 -11.83
CA ALA A 34 23.45 -4.62 -10.65
C ALA A 34 24.58 -5.64 -10.98
N ARG A 35 25.69 -5.58 -10.23
CA ARG A 35 26.76 -6.60 -10.35
C ARG A 35 26.24 -8.02 -10.02
N PHE A 36 25.36 -8.10 -9.03
CA PHE A 36 24.63 -9.31 -8.65
C PHE A 36 23.14 -9.00 -8.65
N ASP A 37 22.42 -9.54 -9.59
CA ASP A 37 21.02 -9.19 -9.88
C ASP A 37 19.98 -10.01 -9.11
N GLY A 38 20.38 -11.00 -8.31
CA GLY A 38 19.47 -11.91 -7.62
C GLY A 38 18.48 -11.20 -6.70
N MET A 39 18.94 -10.32 -5.82
CA MET A 39 18.07 -9.54 -4.93
C MET A 39 17.19 -8.54 -5.69
N PRO A 40 17.72 -7.70 -6.62
CA PRO A 40 16.92 -6.83 -7.44
C PRO A 40 15.81 -7.57 -8.20
N ARG A 41 16.13 -8.62 -8.94
CA ARG A 41 15.14 -9.42 -9.68
C ARG A 41 14.07 -10.02 -8.79
N SER A 42 14.48 -10.60 -7.65
CA SER A 42 13.52 -11.13 -6.68
C SER A 42 12.57 -10.05 -6.18
N ALA A 43 13.06 -8.85 -5.90
CA ALA A 43 12.26 -7.74 -5.43
C ALA A 43 11.36 -7.19 -6.56
N ILE A 44 11.87 -7.02 -7.77
CA ILE A 44 11.09 -6.57 -8.95
C ILE A 44 9.94 -7.53 -9.25
N SER A 45 10.18 -8.85 -9.15
CA SER A 45 9.17 -9.88 -9.42
C SER A 45 7.95 -9.80 -8.49
N THR A 46 8.08 -9.15 -7.33
CA THR A 46 6.94 -8.92 -6.41
C THR A 46 5.91 -7.94 -6.95
N GLY A 47 6.27 -7.10 -7.92
CA GLY A 47 5.45 -6.00 -8.42
C GLY A 47 5.23 -4.87 -7.43
N MET A 48 6.03 -4.79 -6.34
CA MET A 48 5.88 -3.80 -5.26
C MET A 48 6.78 -2.57 -5.41
N ALA A 49 7.71 -2.59 -6.38
CA ALA A 49 8.60 -1.46 -6.66
C ALA A 49 7.80 -0.20 -7.02
N ASP A 50 8.16 0.93 -6.45
CA ASP A 50 7.70 2.24 -6.89
C ASP A 50 8.64 2.79 -7.96
N PHE A 51 9.93 2.52 -7.80
CA PHE A 51 10.98 2.92 -8.73
C PHE A 51 11.97 1.79 -8.96
N ILE A 52 12.37 1.60 -10.22
CA ILE A 52 13.46 0.74 -10.64
C ILE A 52 14.46 1.67 -11.33
N LEU A 53 15.63 1.90 -10.71
CA LEU A 53 16.55 2.96 -11.07
C LEU A 53 18.01 2.47 -10.93
N SER A 54 18.91 3.11 -11.66
CA SER A 54 20.35 3.00 -11.35
C SER A 54 20.67 3.65 -10.00
N PRO A 55 21.71 3.21 -9.30
CA PRO A 55 22.10 3.80 -8.01
C PRO A 55 22.38 5.31 -8.09
N ASP A 56 22.86 5.80 -9.23
CA ASP A 56 23.19 7.20 -9.44
C ASP A 56 21.94 8.09 -9.51
N GLU A 57 20.80 7.55 -9.95
CA GLU A 57 19.53 8.25 -10.04
C GLU A 57 18.77 8.28 -8.70
N MET A 58 18.95 7.25 -7.86
CA MET A 58 18.20 7.07 -6.60
C MET A 58 18.23 8.29 -5.67
N PRO A 59 19.39 8.99 -5.46
CA PRO A 59 19.43 10.12 -4.53
C PRO A 59 18.50 11.26 -4.91
N GLU A 60 18.38 11.58 -6.18
CA GLU A 60 17.48 12.65 -6.64
C GLU A 60 16.02 12.31 -6.36
N PHE A 61 15.58 11.10 -6.75
CA PHE A 61 14.22 10.63 -6.48
C PHE A 61 13.90 10.56 -4.99
N LEU A 62 14.86 10.12 -4.17
CA LEU A 62 14.74 10.06 -2.72
C LEU A 62 14.53 11.46 -2.12
N LEU A 63 15.36 12.43 -2.52
CA LEU A 63 15.27 13.79 -2.03
C LEU A 63 13.95 14.46 -2.41
N ASN A 64 13.49 14.27 -3.64
CA ASN A 64 12.23 14.80 -4.13
C ASN A 64 11.05 14.20 -3.34
N TYR A 65 11.05 12.89 -3.11
CA TYR A 65 10.01 12.23 -2.29
C TYR A 65 9.98 12.76 -0.86
N VAL A 66 11.11 12.85 -0.18
CA VAL A 66 11.17 13.29 1.23
C VAL A 66 10.77 14.75 1.39
N LYS A 67 11.04 15.60 0.40
CA LYS A 67 10.66 17.03 0.40
C LYS A 67 9.18 17.25 0.06
N HIS A 68 8.49 16.26 -0.49
CA HIS A 68 7.11 16.41 -0.90
C HIS A 68 6.20 16.77 0.30
N PRO A 69 5.27 17.74 0.19
CA PRO A 69 4.46 18.24 1.30
C PRO A 69 3.69 17.15 2.05
N PHE A 70 3.16 16.16 1.35
CA PHE A 70 2.42 15.04 1.95
C PHE A 70 3.30 14.05 2.72
N VAL A 71 4.61 14.05 2.48
CA VAL A 71 5.58 13.24 3.22
C VAL A 71 6.17 14.03 4.38
N ALA A 72 6.53 15.29 4.13
CA ALA A 72 7.21 16.14 5.12
C ALA A 72 6.29 16.59 6.27
N LYS A 73 4.98 16.71 6.04
CA LYS A 73 3.99 17.21 7.04
C LYS A 73 2.69 16.40 6.97
N PRO A 74 2.68 15.16 7.45
CA PRO A 74 1.51 14.27 7.36
C PRO A 74 0.28 14.77 8.17
N GLU A 75 0.46 15.70 9.10
CA GLU A 75 -0.62 16.23 9.95
C GLU A 75 -1.47 17.34 9.28
N ARG A 76 -1.14 17.74 8.04
CA ARG A 76 -1.81 18.86 7.35
C ARG A 76 -2.70 18.44 6.18
N SER A 77 -3.31 17.27 6.21
CA SER A 77 -4.21 16.78 5.14
C SER A 77 -5.72 17.07 5.31
N PRO A 78 -6.20 18.17 5.99
CA PRO A 78 -7.63 18.45 6.03
C PRO A 78 -8.21 18.88 4.67
N SER A 79 -7.39 19.46 3.79
CA SER A 79 -7.87 20.05 2.53
C SER A 79 -8.20 19.03 1.43
N ILE A 80 -7.67 17.82 1.50
CA ILE A 80 -7.96 16.78 0.50
C ILE A 80 -9.33 16.15 0.77
N ILE A 81 -9.74 16.01 2.02
CA ILE A 81 -11.02 15.37 2.41
C ILE A 81 -12.24 16.17 1.91
N THR A 82 -12.08 17.46 1.63
CA THR A 82 -13.16 18.36 1.21
C THR A 82 -13.41 18.41 -0.29
N ASP A 83 -12.60 17.76 -1.11
CA ASP A 83 -12.74 17.74 -2.57
C ASP A 83 -13.44 16.44 -3.02
N GLU A 84 -14.74 16.32 -2.69
CA GLU A 84 -15.57 15.16 -3.03
C GLU A 84 -15.61 14.91 -4.54
N ASP A 85 -15.65 15.96 -5.36
CA ASP A 85 -15.68 15.84 -6.82
C ASP A 85 -14.44 15.12 -7.38
N SER A 86 -13.26 15.42 -6.84
CA SER A 86 -12.02 14.75 -7.26
C SER A 86 -11.98 13.27 -6.84
N PHE A 87 -12.51 12.94 -5.66
CA PHE A 87 -12.64 11.54 -5.23
C PHE A 87 -13.57 10.75 -6.14
N ASP A 88 -14.75 11.30 -6.45
CA ASP A 88 -15.73 10.65 -7.31
C ASP A 88 -15.18 10.40 -8.71
N ARG A 89 -14.41 11.33 -9.26
CA ARG A 89 -13.71 11.16 -10.55
C ARG A 89 -12.67 10.03 -10.47
N ILE A 90 -11.85 9.98 -9.41
CA ILE A 90 -10.87 8.90 -9.22
C ILE A 90 -11.58 7.54 -9.13
N PHE A 91 -12.63 7.42 -8.32
CA PHE A 91 -13.38 6.17 -8.18
C PHE A 91 -14.04 5.75 -9.50
N SER A 92 -14.59 6.71 -10.25
CA SER A 92 -15.18 6.46 -11.56
C SER A 92 -14.16 5.92 -12.55
N MET A 93 -12.94 6.49 -12.59
CA MET A 93 -11.85 6.01 -13.44
C MET A 93 -11.39 4.61 -13.06
N ILE A 94 -11.23 4.33 -11.75
CA ILE A 94 -10.86 2.99 -11.28
C ILE A 94 -11.95 1.98 -11.63
N ARG A 95 -13.23 2.31 -11.35
CA ARG A 95 -14.38 1.45 -11.64
C ARG A 95 -14.53 1.17 -13.14
N ALA A 96 -14.35 2.17 -13.99
CA ALA A 96 -14.38 1.99 -15.45
C ALA A 96 -13.34 0.98 -15.93
N ARG A 97 -12.14 1.01 -15.34
CA ARG A 97 -10.99 0.19 -15.74
C ARG A 97 -10.98 -1.21 -15.13
N THR A 98 -11.40 -1.33 -13.86
CA THR A 98 -11.23 -2.56 -13.06
C THR A 98 -12.53 -3.28 -12.73
N LYS A 99 -13.68 -2.61 -12.94
CA LYS A 99 -15.03 -3.06 -12.54
C LYS A 99 -15.24 -3.17 -11.02
N LEU A 100 -14.28 -2.74 -10.20
CA LEU A 100 -14.39 -2.71 -8.76
C LEU A 100 -14.77 -1.31 -8.26
N ASP A 101 -15.58 -1.28 -7.22
CA ASP A 101 -16.09 -0.06 -6.60
C ASP A 101 -15.44 0.13 -5.23
N PHE A 102 -14.75 1.24 -5.03
CA PHE A 102 -14.07 1.61 -3.80
C PHE A 102 -14.84 2.64 -2.95
N THR A 103 -16.04 3.03 -3.36
CA THR A 103 -16.87 4.03 -2.67
C THR A 103 -17.16 3.62 -1.21
N TYR A 104 -17.27 2.32 -0.93
CA TYR A 104 -17.55 1.78 0.40
C TYR A 104 -16.30 1.48 1.24
N TYR A 105 -15.11 1.76 0.72
CA TYR A 105 -13.89 1.60 1.50
C TYR A 105 -13.76 2.72 2.53
N LYS A 106 -13.06 2.43 3.64
CA LYS A 106 -12.80 3.42 4.68
C LYS A 106 -12.08 4.64 4.08
N PRO A 107 -12.68 5.85 4.11
CA PRO A 107 -12.13 7.03 3.43
C PRO A 107 -10.67 7.34 3.81
N SER A 108 -10.33 7.22 5.11
CA SER A 108 -8.97 7.47 5.59
C SER A 108 -7.93 6.50 5.00
N THR A 109 -8.33 5.27 4.66
CA THR A 109 -7.44 4.29 4.04
C THR A 109 -7.18 4.66 2.57
N VAL A 110 -8.25 5.00 1.85
CA VAL A 110 -8.17 5.42 0.44
C VAL A 110 -7.34 6.69 0.33
N LEU A 111 -7.65 7.70 1.15
CA LEU A 111 -6.94 8.97 1.18
C LEU A 111 -5.42 8.77 1.33
N ARG A 112 -4.99 8.02 2.33
CA ARG A 112 -3.56 7.76 2.57
C ARG A 112 -2.88 7.09 1.37
N ARG A 113 -3.57 6.24 0.62
CA ARG A 113 -3.03 5.60 -0.58
C ARG A 113 -2.94 6.58 -1.76
N ILE A 114 -3.94 7.44 -1.90
CA ILE A 114 -3.92 8.52 -2.91
C ILE A 114 -2.79 9.52 -2.61
N GLU A 115 -2.67 10.01 -1.37
CA GLU A 115 -1.59 10.91 -0.95
C GLU A 115 -0.20 10.32 -1.23
N ARG A 116 -0.05 9.04 -0.96
CA ARG A 116 1.18 8.33 -1.28
C ARG A 116 1.47 8.33 -2.78
N ARG A 117 0.46 8.07 -3.64
CA ARG A 117 0.63 8.10 -5.10
C ARG A 117 0.94 9.50 -5.62
N ILE A 118 0.28 10.52 -5.06
CA ILE A 118 0.57 11.94 -5.34
C ILE A 118 2.06 12.22 -5.06
N SER A 119 2.55 11.80 -3.90
CA SER A 119 3.97 12.03 -3.52
C SER A 119 4.95 11.26 -4.39
N ILE A 120 4.63 10.03 -4.81
CA ILE A 120 5.48 9.22 -5.68
C ILE A 120 5.56 9.83 -7.09
N ASN A 121 4.43 10.30 -7.61
CA ASN A 121 4.37 10.90 -8.95
C ASN A 121 4.77 12.38 -8.97
N GLN A 122 5.17 12.95 -7.82
CA GLN A 122 5.58 14.36 -7.68
C GLN A 122 4.53 15.34 -8.22
N VAL A 123 3.26 15.08 -7.89
CA VAL A 123 2.12 15.91 -8.28
C VAL A 123 1.74 16.81 -7.10
N ASP A 124 1.37 18.06 -7.33
CA ASP A 124 1.21 19.06 -6.28
C ASP A 124 -0.04 18.84 -5.40
N GLY A 125 -1.08 18.18 -5.94
CA GLY A 125 -2.33 18.00 -5.19
C GLY A 125 -3.30 17.01 -5.83
N LEU A 126 -4.51 16.92 -5.24
CA LEU A 126 -5.52 15.95 -5.65
C LEU A 126 -6.08 16.25 -7.05
N ARG A 127 -6.30 17.52 -7.39
CA ARG A 127 -6.84 17.92 -8.70
C ARG A 127 -5.85 17.62 -9.81
N GLU A 128 -4.61 18.01 -9.61
CA GLU A 128 -3.51 17.74 -10.53
C GLU A 128 -3.31 16.23 -10.70
N TYR A 129 -3.55 15.45 -9.63
CA TYR A 129 -3.49 14.00 -9.69
C TYR A 129 -4.64 13.39 -10.50
N VAL A 130 -5.85 13.96 -10.43
CA VAL A 130 -6.96 13.57 -11.31
C VAL A 130 -6.58 13.76 -12.78
N ASP A 131 -6.04 14.94 -13.12
CA ASP A 131 -5.59 15.23 -14.49
C ASP A 131 -4.44 14.32 -14.94
N PHE A 132 -3.57 13.95 -14.00
CA PHE A 132 -2.49 12.99 -14.24
C PHE A 132 -3.02 11.59 -14.54
N LEU A 133 -4.02 11.11 -13.76
CA LEU A 133 -4.68 9.81 -13.97
C LEU A 133 -5.37 9.74 -15.33
N GLU A 134 -6.02 10.80 -15.78
CA GLU A 134 -6.68 10.85 -17.10
C GLU A 134 -5.69 10.65 -18.26
N LYS A 135 -4.47 11.17 -18.10
CA LYS A 135 -3.41 11.09 -19.11
C LYS A 135 -2.59 9.80 -19.01
N ASN A 136 -2.62 9.12 -17.87
CA ASN A 136 -1.75 7.99 -17.54
C ASN A 136 -2.54 6.77 -17.09
N SER A 137 -3.03 6.00 -18.04
CA SER A 137 -3.83 4.78 -17.74
C SER A 137 -3.07 3.72 -16.91
N GLY A 138 -1.75 3.69 -16.97
CA GLY A 138 -0.90 2.84 -16.14
C GLY A 138 -0.98 3.21 -14.66
N GLU A 139 -1.10 4.51 -14.35
CA GLU A 139 -1.23 4.98 -12.98
C GLU A 139 -2.56 4.59 -12.34
N ILE A 140 -3.66 4.52 -13.11
CA ILE A 140 -4.94 3.99 -12.60
C ILE A 140 -4.75 2.56 -12.08
N ILE A 141 -4.00 1.73 -12.80
CA ILE A 141 -3.72 0.35 -12.38
C ILE A 141 -2.77 0.31 -11.17
N ALA A 142 -1.80 1.22 -11.11
CA ALA A 142 -0.90 1.34 -9.95
C ALA A 142 -1.68 1.74 -8.70
N LEU A 143 -2.55 2.75 -8.79
CA LEU A 143 -3.44 3.17 -7.70
C LEU A 143 -4.39 2.03 -7.29
N TYR A 144 -5.01 1.36 -8.25
CA TYR A 144 -5.86 0.20 -7.99
C TYR A 144 -5.13 -0.89 -7.19
N ARG A 145 -3.93 -1.27 -7.61
CA ARG A 145 -3.10 -2.23 -6.87
C ARG A 145 -2.77 -1.73 -5.46
N GLU A 146 -2.50 -0.45 -5.32
CA GLU A 146 -2.23 0.19 -4.04
C GLU A 146 -3.43 0.10 -3.07
N LEU A 147 -4.65 0.31 -3.58
CA LEU A 147 -5.89 0.18 -2.81
C LEU A 147 -6.18 -1.27 -2.41
N LEU A 148 -5.77 -2.24 -3.22
CA LEU A 148 -5.90 -3.68 -2.94
C LEU A 148 -4.82 -4.21 -1.98
N ILE A 149 -3.77 -3.45 -1.68
CA ILE A 149 -2.82 -3.83 -0.64
C ILE A 149 -3.56 -3.79 0.71
N GLY A 150 -4.32 -4.85 0.96
CA GLY A 150 -4.88 -5.12 2.26
C GLY A 150 -3.76 -5.45 3.23
N VAL A 151 -3.80 -4.86 4.40
CA VAL A 151 -3.06 -5.36 5.56
C VAL A 151 -3.71 -6.70 5.92
N THR A 152 -3.28 -7.76 5.27
CA THR A 152 -3.90 -9.06 5.41
C THR A 152 -2.96 -10.05 6.09
N ASN A 153 -2.94 -9.97 7.38
CA ASN A 153 -2.95 -11.20 8.14
C ASN A 153 -4.42 -11.57 8.37
N PHE A 154 -4.79 -12.80 8.10
CA PHE A 154 -6.14 -13.32 8.39
C PHE A 154 -6.52 -13.07 9.87
N PHE A 155 -5.55 -13.13 10.77
CA PHE A 155 -5.64 -12.71 12.17
C PHE A 155 -4.91 -11.36 12.34
N ARG A 156 -5.62 -10.26 12.18
CA ARG A 156 -5.04 -8.91 12.23
C ARG A 156 -4.50 -8.55 13.61
N ASP A 157 -5.20 -9.00 14.65
CA ASP A 157 -4.83 -8.85 16.06
C ASP A 157 -4.52 -10.23 16.63
N LYS A 158 -3.33 -10.76 16.29
CA LYS A 158 -2.91 -12.10 16.66
C LYS A 158 -3.06 -12.37 18.17
N GLU A 159 -2.69 -11.40 19.01
CA GLU A 159 -2.81 -11.52 20.47
C GLU A 159 -4.27 -11.70 20.93
N ALA A 160 -5.22 -10.96 20.35
CA ALA A 160 -6.63 -11.09 20.65
C ALA A 160 -7.18 -12.48 20.23
N PHE A 161 -6.75 -12.99 19.07
CA PHE A 161 -7.13 -14.32 18.62
C PHE A 161 -6.47 -15.43 19.46
N ASP A 162 -5.22 -15.26 19.86
CA ASP A 162 -4.53 -16.20 20.75
C ASP A 162 -5.19 -16.22 22.14
N ASP A 163 -5.59 -15.08 22.69
CA ASP A 163 -6.32 -14.96 23.97
C ASP A 163 -7.73 -15.58 23.83
N LEU A 164 -8.44 -15.33 22.76
CA LEU A 164 -9.73 -15.94 22.46
C LEU A 164 -9.62 -17.48 22.40
N ALA A 165 -8.64 -17.99 21.65
CA ALA A 165 -8.44 -19.42 21.45
C ALA A 165 -7.99 -20.16 22.71
N SER A 166 -7.12 -19.54 23.52
CA SER A 166 -6.53 -20.19 24.70
C SER A 166 -7.34 -19.99 25.98
N ARG A 167 -7.94 -18.83 26.17
CA ARG A 167 -8.58 -18.44 27.42
C ARG A 167 -10.10 -18.49 27.37
N TRP A 168 -10.74 -18.04 26.30
CA TRP A 168 -12.17 -17.83 26.25
C TRP A 168 -12.94 -18.98 25.60
N LEU A 169 -12.48 -19.53 24.50
CA LEU A 169 -13.18 -20.62 23.79
C LEU A 169 -13.22 -21.94 24.57
N PRO A 170 -12.13 -22.41 25.22
CA PRO A 170 -12.16 -23.70 25.89
C PRO A 170 -13.22 -23.84 26.98
N PRO A 171 -13.43 -22.86 27.92
CA PRO A 171 -14.49 -22.99 28.92
C PRO A 171 -15.90 -22.90 28.31
N ILE A 172 -16.10 -22.11 27.25
CA ILE A 172 -17.39 -22.04 26.54
C ILE A 172 -17.74 -23.39 25.92
N LEU A 173 -16.79 -23.98 25.18
CA LEU A 173 -16.97 -25.29 24.54
C LEU A 173 -17.18 -26.42 25.58
N LYS A 174 -16.44 -26.40 26.69
CA LYS A 174 -16.58 -27.38 27.76
C LYS A 174 -17.91 -27.33 28.49
N ASN A 175 -18.46 -26.10 28.68
CA ASN A 175 -19.73 -25.91 29.40
C ASN A 175 -20.96 -26.11 28.52
N SER A 176 -20.80 -26.20 27.21
CA SER A 176 -21.91 -26.34 26.25
C SER A 176 -22.25 -27.76 25.86
N GLN A 177 -21.86 -28.76 26.68
CA GLN A 177 -22.10 -30.18 26.41
C GLN A 177 -23.49 -30.42 25.80
N ASN A 178 -23.53 -30.82 24.52
CA ASN A 178 -24.73 -31.10 23.70
C ASN A 178 -25.69 -29.94 23.44
N ARG A 179 -25.27 -28.68 23.55
CA ARG A 179 -26.05 -27.52 23.15
C ARG A 179 -25.45 -26.87 21.90
N GLU A 180 -26.33 -26.34 21.03
CA GLU A 180 -25.93 -25.55 19.87
C GLU A 180 -25.27 -24.25 20.36
N ILE A 181 -24.08 -23.96 19.87
CA ILE A 181 -23.35 -22.70 20.14
C ILE A 181 -23.48 -21.80 18.93
N ARG A 182 -23.94 -20.60 19.12
CA ARG A 182 -24.05 -19.58 18.08
C ARG A 182 -23.04 -18.47 18.35
N PHE A 183 -22.19 -18.20 17.37
CA PHE A 183 -21.24 -17.10 17.41
C PHE A 183 -21.78 -15.96 16.53
N TRP A 184 -21.76 -14.77 17.08
CA TRP A 184 -22.02 -13.55 16.33
C TRP A 184 -20.68 -12.83 16.16
N VAL A 185 -20.28 -12.57 14.90
CA VAL A 185 -19.07 -11.79 14.54
C VAL A 185 -19.56 -10.55 13.83
N ALA A 186 -19.34 -9.36 14.43
CA ALA A 186 -19.73 -8.06 13.91
C ALA A 186 -18.57 -7.40 13.12
#